data_5b824ccd267813b764f693c55e5cca21
#
_entry.id   5b824ccd267813b764f693c55e5cca21
#
_cell.length_a   1.000
_cell.length_b   1.000
_cell.length_c   1.000
_cell.angle_alpha   90.00
_cell.angle_beta   90.00
_cell.angle_gamma   90.00
#
_symmetry.space_group_name_H-M   'P 1'
#
loop_
_entity.id
_entity.type
_entity.pdbx_description
1 polymer ?
#
loop_
_entity_poly.entity_id
_entity_poly.type
_entity_poly.pdbx_seq_one_letter_code
_entity_poly.pdbx_strand_id
1 'polypeptide(L)'
;MKVFLVKLNIKHSIIVIFLLVFIILFNFFIYTFAATEGILEIIDYSTKKIIFSRRVLPGDNFSTLYIHSVEKTPVKEIFVIDNQYRIILSETQVSSSGAGLPSQIFDEEQFLLKDGKFIINNINRILPFIPLMVGENSHNIFFFKEETVELSSLIGDGIVYIKIKKSETTE
;
A
#
# COMPACT_ATOMS: atom_id res chain seq x y z
N MET A 1 15.54 49.83 -50.39
CA MET A 1 15.19 48.65 -49.58
C MET A 1 14.95 49.14 -48.16
N LYS A 2 13.65 49.28 -47.74
CA LYS A 2 13.29 49.77 -46.40
C LYS A 2 13.29 48.60 -45.45
N VAL A 3 14.24 48.58 -44.51
CA VAL A 3 14.27 47.60 -43.42
C VAL A 3 13.18 47.99 -42.42
N PHE A 4 12.13 47.17 -42.33
CA PHE A 4 11.04 47.31 -41.34
C PHE A 4 11.56 46.79 -40.00
N LEU A 5 12.14 47.69 -39.17
CA LEU A 5 12.45 47.37 -37.80
C LEU A 5 11.15 47.26 -37.00
N VAL A 6 10.70 46.06 -36.75
CA VAL A 6 9.59 45.81 -35.81
C VAL A 6 10.08 46.21 -34.41
N LYS A 7 9.62 47.34 -33.94
CA LYS A 7 9.87 47.80 -32.56
C LYS A 7 9.09 46.90 -31.62
N LEU A 8 9.70 45.80 -31.20
CA LEU A 8 9.11 44.88 -30.23
C LEU A 8 8.86 45.66 -28.94
N ASN A 9 7.60 45.80 -28.57
CA ASN A 9 7.23 46.50 -27.34
C ASN A 9 7.71 45.64 -26.14
N ILE A 10 8.73 46.10 -25.42
CA ILE A 10 9.38 45.41 -24.32
C ILE A 10 8.37 44.81 -23.33
N LYS A 11 7.26 45.53 -23.08
CA LYS A 11 6.18 45.04 -22.21
C LYS A 11 5.52 43.74 -22.75
N HIS A 12 5.28 43.67 -24.07
CA HIS A 12 4.69 42.48 -24.70
C HIS A 12 5.69 41.31 -24.69
N SER A 13 6.98 41.58 -24.89
CA SER A 13 8.01 40.53 -24.81
C SER A 13 8.13 39.96 -23.42
N ILE A 14 8.05 40.75 -22.36
CA ILE A 14 8.06 40.31 -20.97
C ILE A 14 6.84 39.41 -20.69
N ILE A 15 5.64 39.78 -21.13
CA ILE A 15 4.42 39.00 -20.95
C ILE A 15 4.53 37.65 -21.66
N VAL A 16 5.05 37.64 -22.89
CA VAL A 16 5.23 36.40 -23.66
C VAL A 16 6.23 35.47 -22.99
N ILE A 17 7.35 35.98 -22.47
CA ILE A 17 8.33 35.23 -21.73
C ILE A 17 7.71 34.61 -20.45
N PHE A 18 6.94 35.43 -19.71
CA PHE A 18 6.27 34.95 -18.50
C PHE A 18 5.26 33.83 -18.78
N LEU A 19 4.48 33.97 -19.88
CA LEU A 19 3.56 32.91 -20.33
C LEU A 19 4.29 31.62 -20.72
N LEU A 20 5.41 31.73 -21.44
CA LEU A 20 6.21 30.57 -21.83
C LEU A 20 6.78 29.85 -20.59
N VAL A 21 7.33 30.60 -19.64
CA VAL A 21 7.85 30.03 -18.38
C VAL A 21 6.72 29.39 -17.59
N PHE A 22 5.55 30.01 -17.50
CA PHE A 22 4.38 29.45 -16.84
C PHE A 22 3.94 28.13 -17.50
N ILE A 23 3.87 28.09 -18.85
CA ILE A 23 3.52 26.87 -19.59
C ILE A 23 4.55 25.75 -19.31
N ILE A 24 5.83 26.06 -19.30
CA ILE A 24 6.89 25.09 -19.02
C ILE A 24 6.77 24.56 -17.59
N LEU A 25 6.60 25.45 -16.61
CA LEU A 25 6.43 25.06 -15.21
C LEU A 25 5.13 24.29 -14.98
N PHE A 26 4.06 24.65 -15.68
CA PHE A 26 2.77 23.95 -15.60
C PHE A 26 2.85 22.54 -16.20
N ASN A 27 3.52 22.39 -17.35
CA ASN A 27 3.79 21.06 -17.92
C ASN A 27 4.69 20.24 -17.00
N PHE A 28 5.75 20.81 -16.43
CA PHE A 28 6.61 20.14 -15.47
C PHE A 28 5.81 19.69 -14.24
N PHE A 29 4.90 20.52 -13.75
CA PHE A 29 4.00 20.17 -12.65
C PHE A 29 3.05 19.01 -13.01
N ILE A 30 2.48 19.02 -14.23
CA ILE A 30 1.64 17.90 -14.71
C ILE A 30 2.46 16.62 -14.83
N TYR A 31 3.68 16.67 -15.35
CA TYR A 31 4.57 15.51 -15.49
C TYR A 31 4.98 14.91 -14.13
N THR A 32 5.24 15.75 -13.14
CA THR A 32 5.54 15.25 -11.78
C THR A 32 4.33 14.65 -11.08
N PHE A 33 3.11 15.01 -11.50
CA PHE A 33 1.85 14.47 -10.97
C PHE A 33 1.33 13.25 -11.74
N ALA A 34 2.00 12.81 -12.81
CA ALA A 34 1.79 11.50 -13.43
C ALA A 34 2.30 10.42 -12.46
N ALA A 35 1.56 10.26 -11.36
CA ALA A 35 1.93 9.45 -10.23
C ALA A 35 2.00 7.99 -10.64
N THR A 36 3.13 7.37 -10.39
CA THR A 36 3.25 5.91 -10.33
C THR A 36 2.07 5.39 -9.52
N GLU A 37 1.18 4.64 -10.13
CA GLU A 37 0.04 4.05 -9.42
C GLU A 37 0.46 2.71 -8.84
N GLY A 38 0.07 2.44 -7.60
CA GLY A 38 0.20 1.12 -7.00
C GLY A 38 -1.07 0.31 -7.23
N ILE A 39 -0.91 -0.98 -7.51
CA ILE A 39 -2.00 -1.94 -7.57
C ILE A 39 -1.75 -2.99 -6.49
N LEU A 40 -2.61 -3.06 -5.50
CA LEU A 40 -2.62 -4.10 -4.48
C LEU A 40 -3.28 -5.34 -5.07
N GLU A 41 -2.55 -6.44 -5.11
CA GLU A 41 -3.02 -7.71 -5.66
C GLU A 41 -2.92 -8.82 -4.62
N ILE A 42 -3.94 -9.69 -4.60
CA ILE A 42 -3.89 -10.99 -3.93
C ILE A 42 -3.87 -12.05 -5.03
N ILE A 43 -2.86 -12.91 -5.01
CA ILE A 43 -2.63 -13.90 -6.05
C ILE A 43 -2.56 -15.27 -5.40
N ASP A 44 -3.36 -16.20 -5.89
CA ASP A 44 -3.22 -17.62 -5.56
C ASP A 44 -1.87 -18.13 -6.09
N TYR A 45 -1.04 -18.64 -5.17
CA TYR A 45 0.30 -19.09 -5.51
C TYR A 45 0.30 -20.27 -6.49
N SER A 46 -0.65 -21.19 -6.36
CA SER A 46 -0.71 -22.42 -7.15
C SER A 46 -1.19 -22.15 -8.58
N THR A 47 -2.29 -21.44 -8.71
CA THR A 47 -2.96 -21.19 -10.01
C THR A 47 -2.49 -19.91 -10.70
N LYS A 48 -1.78 -19.05 -9.99
CA LYS A 48 -1.38 -17.69 -10.42
C LYS A 48 -2.57 -16.76 -10.72
N LYS A 49 -3.76 -17.16 -10.33
CA LYS A 49 -4.97 -16.36 -10.51
C LYS A 49 -4.98 -15.17 -9.56
N ILE A 50 -5.32 -14.00 -10.09
CA ILE A 50 -5.55 -12.80 -9.28
C ILE A 50 -6.94 -12.93 -8.65
N ILE A 51 -7.00 -12.97 -7.31
CA ILE A 51 -8.23 -13.08 -6.52
C ILE A 51 -8.79 -11.69 -6.23
N PHE A 52 -7.91 -10.72 -5.99
CA PHE A 52 -8.25 -9.35 -5.65
C PHE A 52 -7.27 -8.41 -6.34
N SER A 53 -7.77 -7.27 -6.83
CA SER A 53 -6.91 -6.23 -7.44
C SER A 53 -7.57 -4.87 -7.27
N ARG A 54 -6.87 -3.91 -6.64
CA ARG A 54 -7.35 -2.54 -6.44
C ARG A 54 -6.21 -1.55 -6.52
N ARG A 55 -6.51 -0.36 -7.04
CA ARG A 55 -5.60 0.78 -6.97
C ARG A 55 -5.44 1.23 -5.53
N VAL A 56 -4.20 1.58 -5.19
CA VAL A 56 -3.82 2.05 -3.86
C VAL A 56 -3.00 3.32 -3.95
N LEU A 57 -3.09 4.12 -2.90
CA LEU A 57 -2.33 5.34 -2.72
C LEU A 57 -1.43 5.21 -1.48
N PRO A 58 -0.33 5.96 -1.42
CA PRO A 58 0.43 6.11 -0.18
C PRO A 58 -0.47 6.55 0.98
N GLY A 59 -0.33 5.89 2.12
CA GLY A 59 -1.19 6.09 3.29
C GLY A 59 -2.42 5.18 3.34
N ASP A 60 -2.80 4.52 2.24
CA ASP A 60 -3.83 3.48 2.31
C ASP A 60 -3.37 2.35 3.24
N ASN A 61 -4.34 1.75 3.92
CA ASN A 61 -4.09 0.60 4.79
C ASN A 61 -5.00 -0.58 4.40
N PHE A 62 -4.54 -1.77 4.73
CA PHE A 62 -5.31 -3.00 4.65
C PHE A 62 -5.00 -3.88 5.85
N SER A 63 -5.80 -4.89 6.10
CA SER A 63 -5.54 -5.82 7.20
C SER A 63 -5.90 -7.25 6.83
N THR A 64 -5.25 -8.19 7.51
CA THR A 64 -5.58 -9.60 7.49
C THR A 64 -6.06 -10.04 8.86
N LEU A 65 -7.01 -10.95 8.90
CA LEU A 65 -7.48 -11.61 10.11
C LEU A 65 -7.42 -13.12 9.87
N TYR A 66 -6.87 -13.85 10.82
CA TYR A 66 -6.86 -15.31 10.77
C TYR A 66 -6.88 -15.91 12.17
N ILE A 67 -7.25 -17.19 12.28
CA ILE A 67 -7.17 -17.94 13.51
C ILE A 67 -5.80 -18.61 13.60
N HIS A 68 -5.05 -18.30 14.66
CA HIS A 68 -3.74 -18.87 14.89
C HIS A 68 -3.84 -20.41 15.06
N SER A 69 -2.99 -21.15 14.35
CA SER A 69 -3.11 -22.63 14.28
C SER A 69 -2.94 -23.34 15.62
N VAL A 70 -2.11 -22.81 16.50
CA VAL A 70 -1.82 -23.38 17.83
C VAL A 70 -2.74 -22.81 18.89
N GLU A 71 -2.75 -21.49 19.05
CA GLU A 71 -3.51 -20.80 20.12
C GLU A 71 -5.02 -20.78 19.87
N LYS A 72 -5.47 -21.06 18.64
CA LYS A 72 -6.90 -21.03 18.25
C LYS A 72 -7.57 -19.69 18.55
N THR A 73 -6.79 -18.63 18.55
CA THR A 73 -7.23 -17.25 18.80
C THR A 73 -7.05 -16.38 17.55
N PRO A 74 -7.86 -15.33 17.38
CA PRO A 74 -7.75 -14.44 16.23
C PRO A 74 -6.48 -13.61 16.33
N VAL A 75 -5.79 -13.51 15.20
CA VAL A 75 -4.67 -12.61 14.94
C VAL A 75 -5.08 -11.64 13.83
N LYS A 76 -4.92 -10.35 14.09
CA LYS A 76 -5.14 -9.30 13.09
C LYS A 76 -3.84 -8.56 12.85
N GLU A 77 -3.43 -8.47 11.60
CA GLU A 77 -2.27 -7.70 11.17
C GLU A 77 -2.73 -6.52 10.32
N ILE A 78 -2.17 -5.33 10.59
CA ILE A 78 -2.50 -4.10 9.90
C ILE A 78 -1.26 -3.63 9.15
N PHE A 79 -1.45 -3.35 7.87
CA PHE A 79 -0.41 -2.93 6.95
C PHE A 79 -0.73 -1.55 6.40
N VAL A 80 0.31 -0.74 6.22
CA VAL A 80 0.23 0.60 5.61
C VAL A 80 1.07 0.62 4.34
N ILE A 81 0.63 1.33 3.33
CA ILE A 81 1.36 1.54 2.09
C ILE A 81 2.14 2.85 2.21
N ASP A 82 3.46 2.78 2.09
CA ASP A 82 4.31 3.95 2.19
C ASP A 82 4.39 4.76 0.88
N ASN A 83 5.09 5.89 0.93
CA ASN A 83 5.29 6.77 -0.23
C ASN A 83 6.06 6.12 -1.40
N GLN A 84 6.69 4.97 -1.17
CA GLN A 84 7.40 4.19 -2.19
C GLN A 84 6.58 2.98 -2.68
N TYR A 85 5.29 2.90 -2.29
CA TYR A 85 4.41 1.75 -2.57
C TYR A 85 4.96 0.43 -2.02
N ARG A 86 5.59 0.46 -0.83
CA ARG A 86 6.00 -0.73 -0.10
C ARG A 86 4.96 -1.06 0.96
N ILE A 87 4.82 -2.33 1.28
CA ILE A 87 3.96 -2.81 2.36
C ILE A 87 4.75 -2.69 3.66
N ILE A 88 4.19 -2.00 4.64
CA ILE A 88 4.74 -1.84 5.98
C ILE A 88 3.79 -2.51 6.97
N LEU A 89 4.26 -3.55 7.68
CA LEU A 89 3.53 -4.06 8.84
C LEU A 89 3.64 -3.00 9.94
N SER A 90 2.49 -2.42 10.30
CA SER A 90 2.41 -1.33 11.29
C SER A 90 1.95 -1.79 12.65
N GLU A 91 1.04 -2.78 12.70
CA GLU A 91 0.43 -3.25 13.94
C GLU A 91 0.04 -4.73 13.86
N THR A 92 0.19 -5.44 14.97
CA THR A 92 -0.33 -6.79 15.16
C THR A 92 -1.19 -6.83 16.42
N GLN A 93 -2.38 -7.39 16.32
CA GLN A 93 -3.31 -7.61 17.45
C GLN A 93 -3.50 -9.11 17.67
N VAL A 94 -3.33 -9.58 18.89
CA VAL A 94 -3.57 -10.97 19.28
C VAL A 94 -4.45 -11.03 20.54
N SER A 95 -5.27 -12.06 20.66
CA SER A 95 -6.20 -12.20 21.79
C SER A 95 -5.63 -13.08 22.93
N SER A 96 -4.42 -13.59 22.79
CA SER A 96 -3.76 -14.45 23.79
C SER A 96 -2.30 -14.06 23.95
N SER A 97 -1.77 -14.20 25.15
CA SER A 97 -0.35 -14.01 25.46
C SER A 97 0.53 -15.23 25.15
N GLY A 98 -0.01 -16.22 24.44
CA GLY A 98 0.71 -17.45 24.09
C GLY A 98 1.64 -17.34 22.89
N ALA A 99 1.74 -18.41 22.11
CA ALA A 99 2.57 -18.44 20.91
C ALA A 99 2.11 -17.40 19.90
N GLY A 100 3.02 -16.57 19.42
CA GLY A 100 2.76 -15.50 18.45
C GLY A 100 3.03 -14.09 18.96
N LEU A 101 3.17 -13.91 20.28
CA LEU A 101 3.78 -12.70 20.80
C LEU A 101 5.29 -12.73 20.55
N PRO A 102 5.89 -11.65 20.03
CA PRO A 102 7.33 -11.55 19.96
C PRO A 102 7.91 -11.67 21.37
N SER A 103 8.93 -12.52 21.52
CA SER A 103 9.66 -12.66 22.79
C SER A 103 10.46 -11.42 23.16
N GLN A 104 10.60 -10.49 22.23
CA GLN A 104 11.31 -9.22 22.39
C GLN A 104 10.57 -8.14 21.62
N ILE A 105 10.50 -6.96 22.22
CA ILE A 105 10.05 -5.71 21.56
C ILE A 105 11.30 -5.10 20.95
N PHE A 106 11.23 -4.74 19.67
CA PHE A 106 12.35 -4.15 18.94
C PHE A 106 12.13 -2.65 18.74
N ASP A 107 13.20 -1.88 18.93
CA ASP A 107 13.29 -0.45 18.63
C ASP A 107 12.12 0.38 19.20
N GLU A 108 11.30 0.95 18.31
CA GLU A 108 10.17 1.84 18.66
C GLU A 108 8.84 1.09 18.86
N GLU A 109 8.84 -0.23 18.79
CA GLU A 109 7.64 -1.04 18.99
C GLU A 109 7.03 -0.79 20.38
N GLN A 110 5.73 -0.63 20.44
CA GLN A 110 5.00 -0.43 21.68
C GLN A 110 4.02 -1.58 21.92
N PHE A 111 4.07 -2.12 23.12
CA PHE A 111 3.17 -3.17 23.55
C PHE A 111 2.06 -2.58 24.43
N LEU A 112 0.83 -2.79 24.04
CA LEU A 112 -0.36 -2.31 24.74
C LEU A 112 -1.30 -3.48 25.02
N LEU A 113 -1.94 -3.45 26.20
CA LEU A 113 -3.08 -4.32 26.51
C LEU A 113 -4.34 -3.43 26.48
N LYS A 114 -5.22 -3.66 25.51
CA LYS A 114 -6.45 -2.90 25.34
C LYS A 114 -7.60 -3.84 24.99
N ASP A 115 -8.71 -3.72 25.70
CA ASP A 115 -9.93 -4.50 25.47
C ASP A 115 -9.69 -6.02 25.42
N GLY A 116 -8.78 -6.51 26.28
CA GLY A 116 -8.40 -7.93 26.34
C GLY A 116 -7.53 -8.42 25.17
N LYS A 117 -7.05 -7.51 24.33
CA LYS A 117 -6.14 -7.82 23.23
C LYS A 117 -4.75 -7.26 23.51
N PHE A 118 -3.75 -8.01 23.12
CA PHE A 118 -2.38 -7.56 23.06
C PHE A 118 -2.15 -6.89 21.71
N ILE A 119 -1.73 -5.65 21.72
CA ILE A 119 -1.49 -4.83 20.52
C ILE A 119 -0.02 -4.47 20.50
N ILE A 120 0.65 -4.79 19.42
CA ILE A 120 2.02 -4.36 19.13
C ILE A 120 1.91 -3.37 17.98
N ASN A 121 2.20 -2.12 18.24
CA ASN A 121 2.18 -1.04 17.25
C ASN A 121 3.60 -0.49 16.98
N ASN A 122 3.72 0.41 16.01
CA ASN A 122 4.99 0.98 15.55
C ASN A 122 6.01 -0.07 15.06
N ILE A 123 5.54 -1.17 14.51
CA ILE A 123 6.42 -2.28 14.05
C ILE A 123 7.34 -1.82 12.91
N ASN A 124 6.85 -1.01 11.98
CA ASN A 124 7.59 -0.42 10.85
C ASN A 124 8.39 -1.43 10.00
N ARG A 125 7.93 -2.67 9.92
CA ARG A 125 8.60 -3.73 9.15
C ARG A 125 8.22 -3.69 7.68
N ILE A 126 9.20 -3.46 6.81
CA ILE A 126 9.02 -3.45 5.35
C ILE A 126 8.91 -4.90 4.85
N LEU A 127 7.87 -5.18 4.07
CA LEU A 127 7.62 -6.48 3.45
C LEU A 127 7.55 -6.32 1.93
N PRO A 128 8.35 -7.08 1.16
CA PRO A 128 8.27 -7.04 -0.30
C PRO A 128 6.96 -7.63 -0.83
N PHE A 129 6.42 -8.60 -0.10
CA PHE A 129 5.12 -9.22 -0.27
C PHE A 129 4.77 -9.98 1.01
N ILE A 130 3.51 -10.37 1.16
CA ILE A 130 3.03 -11.16 2.30
C ILE A 130 2.63 -12.54 1.78
N PRO A 131 3.37 -13.61 2.13
CA PRO A 131 2.90 -14.97 1.93
C PRO A 131 1.91 -15.31 3.05
N LEU A 132 0.64 -15.49 2.71
CA LEU A 132 -0.39 -15.86 3.66
C LEU A 132 -0.83 -17.30 3.40
N MET A 133 -0.63 -18.17 4.39
CA MET A 133 -1.16 -19.51 4.36
C MET A 133 -2.65 -19.45 4.67
N VAL A 134 -3.46 -19.93 3.76
CA VAL A 134 -4.92 -19.95 3.84
C VAL A 134 -5.38 -21.38 4.07
N GLY A 135 -6.37 -21.55 4.93
CA GLY A 135 -6.94 -22.85 5.20
C GLY A 135 -8.34 -22.74 5.77
N GLU A 136 -9.16 -23.76 5.60
CA GLU A 136 -10.54 -23.78 6.08
C GLU A 136 -10.65 -23.47 7.59
N ASN A 137 -9.72 -24.02 8.40
CA ASN A 137 -9.72 -23.82 9.86
C ASN A 137 -9.11 -22.48 10.28
N SER A 138 -8.41 -21.78 9.41
CA SER A 138 -7.78 -20.49 9.72
C SER A 138 -8.66 -19.30 9.47
N HIS A 139 -9.80 -19.49 8.76
CA HIS A 139 -10.78 -18.43 8.50
C HIS A 139 -10.10 -17.11 8.08
N ASN A 140 -9.26 -17.18 7.03
CA ASN A 140 -8.49 -16.04 6.58
C ASN A 140 -9.39 -15.00 5.90
N ILE A 141 -9.40 -13.80 6.43
CA ILE A 141 -10.17 -12.67 5.90
C ILE A 141 -9.22 -11.51 5.61
N PHE A 142 -9.40 -10.91 4.46
CA PHE A 142 -8.69 -9.70 4.04
C PHE A 142 -9.65 -8.51 4.00
N PHE A 143 -9.20 -7.35 4.48
CA PHE A 143 -9.96 -6.11 4.51
C PHE A 143 -9.21 -4.99 3.82
N PHE A 144 -9.87 -4.30 2.92
CA PHE A 144 -9.36 -3.09 2.28
C PHE A 144 -10.49 -2.09 2.07
N LYS A 145 -10.41 -0.94 2.70
CA LYS A 145 -11.49 0.08 2.72
C LYS A 145 -12.81 -0.57 3.17
N GLU A 146 -13.85 -0.47 2.38
CA GLU A 146 -15.17 -1.08 2.64
C GLU A 146 -15.28 -2.53 2.15
N GLU A 147 -14.22 -3.08 1.56
CA GLU A 147 -14.24 -4.41 0.97
C GLU A 147 -13.70 -5.46 1.94
N THR A 148 -14.39 -6.59 1.97
CA THR A 148 -14.00 -7.78 2.75
C THR A 148 -13.91 -8.98 1.81
N VAL A 149 -12.81 -9.71 1.87
CA VAL A 149 -12.56 -10.91 1.07
C VAL A 149 -12.29 -12.09 1.98
N GLU A 150 -13.17 -13.07 1.97
CA GLU A 150 -13.00 -14.34 2.71
C GLU A 150 -12.13 -15.30 1.88
N LEU A 151 -10.82 -15.26 2.11
CA LEU A 151 -9.85 -16.04 1.33
C LEU A 151 -10.04 -17.54 1.50
N SER A 152 -10.37 -17.99 2.70
CA SER A 152 -10.59 -19.42 2.97
C SER A 152 -11.75 -20.00 2.15
N SER A 153 -12.81 -19.22 1.94
CA SER A 153 -13.95 -19.63 1.14
C SER A 153 -13.66 -19.63 -0.36
N LEU A 154 -12.72 -18.81 -0.81
CA LEU A 154 -12.42 -18.65 -2.25
C LEU A 154 -11.41 -19.67 -2.77
N ILE A 155 -10.42 -20.06 -1.96
CA ILE A 155 -9.31 -20.91 -2.41
C ILE A 155 -9.19 -22.22 -1.63
N GLY A 156 -9.91 -22.38 -0.51
CA GLY A 156 -9.73 -23.52 0.40
C GLY A 156 -8.33 -23.49 1.05
N ASP A 157 -7.64 -24.62 1.04
CA ASP A 157 -6.28 -24.73 1.54
C ASP A 157 -5.26 -24.32 0.47
N GLY A 158 -4.34 -23.42 0.82
CA GLY A 158 -3.33 -22.94 -0.11
C GLY A 158 -2.48 -21.80 0.42
N ILE A 159 -1.78 -21.16 -0.48
CA ILE A 159 -0.97 -19.96 -0.18
C ILE A 159 -1.42 -18.86 -1.13
N VAL A 160 -1.64 -17.66 -0.60
CA VAL A 160 -1.78 -16.45 -1.41
C VAL A 160 -0.59 -15.53 -1.18
N TYR A 161 -0.25 -14.77 -2.20
CA TYR A 161 0.68 -13.67 -2.10
C TYR A 161 -0.08 -12.35 -2.18
N ILE A 162 0.08 -11.50 -1.16
CA ILE A 162 -0.39 -10.13 -1.18
C ILE A 162 0.80 -9.24 -1.52
N LYS A 163 0.71 -8.49 -2.61
CA LYS A 163 1.79 -7.64 -3.09
C LYS A 163 1.27 -6.35 -3.71
N ILE A 164 2.15 -5.37 -3.84
CA ILE A 164 1.89 -4.17 -4.63
C ILE A 164 2.68 -4.25 -5.93
N LYS A 165 1.98 -4.15 -7.05
CA LYS A 165 2.55 -3.94 -8.37
C LYS A 165 2.57 -2.45 -8.65
N LYS A 166 3.74 -1.89 -8.95
CA LYS A 166 3.84 -0.52 -9.45
C LYS A 166 3.43 -0.52 -10.92
N SER A 167 2.52 0.37 -11.29
CA SER A 167 2.26 0.64 -12.70
C SER A 167 3.46 1.40 -13.23
N GLU A 168 4.25 0.77 -14.08
CA GLU A 168 5.21 1.50 -14.90
C GLU A 168 4.37 2.31 -15.89
N THR A 169 4.46 3.63 -15.83
CA THR A 169 3.93 4.48 -16.89
C THR A 169 4.75 4.11 -18.11
N THR A 170 4.13 3.38 -19.04
CA THR A 170 4.73 3.10 -20.34
C THR A 170 4.94 4.45 -21.03
N GLU A 171 6.21 4.80 -21.27
CA GLU A 171 6.61 5.94 -22.11
C GLU A 171 6.08 5.77 -23.54
#